data_39aace5569143ba0c404b0dcada9cd77
#
_entry.id   39aace5569143ba0c404b0dcada9cd77
#
_cell.length_a   1.000
_cell.length_b   1.000
_cell.length_c   1.000
_cell.angle_alpha   90.00
_cell.angle_beta   90.00
_cell.angle_gamma   90.00
#
_symmetry.space_group_name_H-M   'P 1'
#
loop_
_entity.id
_entity.type
_entity.pdbx_description
1 polymer ?
#
loop_
_entity_poly.entity_id
_entity_poly.type
_entity_poly.pdbx_seq_one_letter_code
_entity_poly.pdbx_strand_id
1 'polypeptide(L)'
;MYMNTGYLKHSHMDFKDKSRPLIVGSCGIYRLSEHPKMPTYRPRGRVDFQIIYIAAGCGHFHFDTVDNETIVPAGNIVIFRPKELQKYEYYGEDKTEVYWIHFTGSDVKNILRKYGFPDNERIFPVGTSMEYERIFKRIIIELQRCQDNYEEMLTLLLRHLLIIFQRELTREQVLKNEYLDHEMDTAMTYFNENYNRDIDIEEYATSKGMSVSWFIRSFKKFTGSTPMQFIVALRVNNAQVLLETTNYSINEISKIVGYDNQLYFSRLFHKLKGFSPREYRKTRKSEI
;
A
#
# COMPACT_ATOMS: atom_id res chain seq x y z
N MET A 1 27.09 -13.75 4.04
CA MET A 1 25.84 -13.67 3.29
C MET A 1 24.67 -14.02 4.21
N TYR A 2 23.64 -13.18 4.26
CA TYR A 2 22.37 -13.49 4.95
C TYR A 2 21.30 -13.83 3.92
N MET A 3 20.49 -14.85 4.21
CA MET A 3 19.39 -15.30 3.37
C MET A 3 18.21 -15.72 4.25
N ASN A 4 17.01 -15.27 3.88
CA ASN A 4 15.76 -15.71 4.49
C ASN A 4 14.71 -15.89 3.40
N THR A 5 14.02 -17.02 3.35
CA THR A 5 13.11 -17.38 2.27
C THR A 5 11.85 -18.08 2.78
N GLY A 6 10.76 -17.93 2.05
CA GLY A 6 9.52 -18.68 2.24
C GLY A 6 9.00 -19.21 0.91
N TYR A 7 8.37 -20.38 0.94
CA TYR A 7 7.79 -21.06 -0.22
C TYR A 7 6.35 -21.46 0.06
N LEU A 8 5.50 -21.34 -0.95
CA LEU A 8 4.14 -21.85 -0.87
C LEU A 8 4.17 -23.35 -0.59
N LYS A 9 3.32 -23.82 0.32
CA LYS A 9 3.21 -25.25 0.67
C LYS A 9 2.92 -26.05 -0.61
N HIS A 10 3.75 -27.04 -0.91
CA HIS A 10 3.74 -27.87 -2.13
C HIS A 10 4.17 -27.16 -3.44
N SER A 11 4.73 -25.95 -3.41
CA SER A 11 5.33 -25.38 -4.62
C SER A 11 6.73 -25.91 -4.87
N HIS A 12 7.03 -26.17 -6.15
CA HIS A 12 8.39 -26.41 -6.62
C HIS A 12 9.05 -25.08 -6.99
N MET A 13 10.38 -25.09 -7.13
CA MET A 13 11.16 -23.88 -7.48
C MET A 13 10.70 -23.19 -8.79
N ASP A 14 9.99 -23.91 -9.66
CA ASP A 14 9.47 -23.40 -10.92
C ASP A 14 7.99 -23.76 -11.02
N PHE A 15 7.12 -22.84 -10.65
CA PHE A 15 5.72 -23.08 -10.32
C PHE A 15 4.79 -22.28 -11.24
N LYS A 16 3.85 -22.98 -11.92
CA LYS A 16 2.84 -22.38 -12.76
C LYS A 16 1.46 -22.88 -12.36
N ASP A 17 0.66 -21.98 -11.84
CA ASP A 17 -0.73 -22.22 -11.49
C ASP A 17 -1.60 -21.09 -12.06
N LYS A 18 -2.72 -21.44 -12.68
CA LYS A 18 -3.68 -20.51 -13.26
C LYS A 18 -5.07 -20.62 -12.62
N SER A 19 -5.20 -21.34 -11.53
CA SER A 19 -6.47 -21.56 -10.83
C SER A 19 -7.06 -20.28 -10.28
N ARG A 20 -6.21 -19.29 -9.98
CA ARG A 20 -6.59 -17.96 -9.46
C ARG A 20 -5.91 -16.85 -10.28
N PRO A 21 -6.44 -15.62 -10.23
CA PRO A 21 -5.87 -14.49 -10.97
C PRO A 21 -4.43 -14.16 -10.59
N LEU A 22 -4.06 -14.32 -9.30
CA LEU A 22 -2.74 -14.02 -8.75
C LEU A 22 -2.44 -14.95 -7.58
N ILE A 23 -1.27 -15.59 -7.62
CA ILE A 23 -0.79 -16.55 -6.61
C ILE A 23 0.67 -16.26 -6.35
N VAL A 24 1.05 -16.10 -5.09
CA VAL A 24 2.45 -15.96 -4.67
C VAL A 24 3.05 -17.34 -4.43
N GLY A 25 4.14 -17.66 -5.13
CA GLY A 25 4.82 -18.96 -5.02
C GLY A 25 5.96 -18.98 -4.01
N SER A 26 6.76 -17.92 -3.96
CA SER A 26 7.89 -17.81 -3.01
C SER A 26 8.36 -16.36 -2.88
N CYS A 27 9.03 -16.08 -1.78
CA CYS A 27 9.59 -14.77 -1.51
C CYS A 27 10.87 -14.92 -0.66
N GLY A 28 11.81 -14.02 -0.83
CA GLY A 28 13.03 -14.04 -0.04
C GLY A 28 13.83 -12.75 -0.08
N ILE A 29 14.88 -12.77 0.75
CA ILE A 29 15.88 -11.71 0.86
C ILE A 29 17.27 -12.33 0.74
N TYR A 30 18.16 -11.63 0.05
CA TYR A 30 19.59 -11.86 0.07
C TYR A 30 20.29 -10.57 0.50
N ARG A 31 21.24 -10.68 1.43
CA ARG A 31 22.15 -9.60 1.81
C ARG A 31 23.58 -10.11 1.71
N LEU A 32 24.35 -9.54 0.79
CA LEU A 32 25.76 -9.87 0.60
C LEU A 32 26.63 -8.88 1.38
N SER A 33 27.52 -9.40 2.20
CA SER A 33 28.52 -8.60 2.95
C SER A 33 29.95 -9.13 2.76
N GLU A 34 30.11 -10.45 2.88
CA GLU A 34 31.41 -11.10 2.86
C GLU A 34 31.58 -12.08 1.69
N HIS A 35 30.43 -12.53 1.12
CA HIS A 35 30.48 -13.47 0.00
C HIS A 35 30.80 -12.70 -1.29
N PRO A 36 31.87 -13.10 -2.03
CA PRO A 36 32.36 -12.31 -3.16
C PRO A 36 31.35 -12.15 -4.30
N LYS A 37 30.56 -13.19 -4.58
CA LYS A 37 29.64 -13.20 -5.71
C LYS A 37 28.48 -14.18 -5.52
N MET A 38 27.29 -13.78 -5.98
CA MET A 38 26.10 -14.65 -6.06
C MET A 38 25.52 -14.60 -7.47
N PRO A 39 25.85 -15.56 -8.35
CA PRO A 39 25.37 -15.61 -9.71
C PRO A 39 24.02 -16.34 -9.83
N THR A 40 23.22 -15.90 -10.79
CA THR A 40 22.03 -16.61 -11.27
C THR A 40 22.10 -16.73 -12.78
N TYR A 41 21.97 -17.95 -13.29
CA TYR A 41 21.90 -18.20 -14.73
C TYR A 41 20.82 -19.23 -15.05
N ARG A 42 19.77 -18.78 -15.74
CA ARG A 42 18.65 -19.60 -16.23
C ARG A 42 18.38 -19.26 -17.69
N PRO A 43 19.00 -19.97 -18.64
CA PRO A 43 18.93 -19.64 -20.07
C PRO A 43 17.52 -19.75 -20.68
N ARG A 44 16.66 -20.60 -20.08
CA ARG A 44 15.26 -20.76 -20.49
C ARG A 44 14.29 -19.96 -19.62
N GLY A 45 14.82 -19.14 -18.69
CA GLY A 45 14.02 -18.42 -17.71
C GLY A 45 13.28 -19.35 -16.75
N ARG A 46 12.27 -18.80 -16.11
CA ARG A 46 11.33 -19.50 -15.23
C ARG A 46 9.96 -19.61 -15.92
N VAL A 47 9.05 -20.42 -15.38
CA VAL A 47 7.66 -20.51 -15.84
C VAL A 47 6.71 -19.52 -15.14
N ASP A 48 7.17 -18.93 -14.04
CA ASP A 48 6.49 -17.91 -13.22
C ASP A 48 7.06 -16.50 -13.48
N PHE A 49 6.42 -15.49 -12.90
CA PHE A 49 6.91 -14.12 -12.87
C PHE A 49 7.82 -13.91 -11.66
N GLN A 50 8.78 -13.01 -11.79
CA GLN A 50 9.64 -12.59 -10.69
C GLN A 50 9.73 -11.06 -10.64
N ILE A 51 9.60 -10.51 -9.44
CA ILE A 51 10.04 -9.15 -9.11
C ILE A 51 11.27 -9.26 -8.22
N ILE A 52 12.32 -8.53 -8.56
CA ILE A 52 13.51 -8.31 -7.74
C ILE A 52 13.52 -6.84 -7.36
N TYR A 53 13.52 -6.53 -6.07
CA TYR A 53 13.72 -5.18 -5.53
C TYR A 53 15.13 -5.05 -4.97
N ILE A 54 15.88 -4.04 -5.43
CA ILE A 54 17.22 -3.74 -4.97
C ILE A 54 17.10 -2.69 -3.87
N ALA A 55 17.27 -3.11 -2.61
CA ALA A 55 17.11 -2.26 -1.45
C ALA A 55 18.40 -1.49 -1.11
N ALA A 56 19.58 -2.10 -1.38
CA ALA A 56 20.88 -1.48 -1.18
C ALA A 56 21.89 -2.02 -2.21
N GLY A 57 22.94 -1.25 -2.50
CA GLY A 57 23.96 -1.61 -3.47
C GLY A 57 23.44 -1.60 -4.90
N CYS A 58 23.82 -2.58 -5.69
CA CYS A 58 23.36 -2.75 -7.07
C CYS A 58 23.29 -4.23 -7.47
N GLY A 59 22.61 -4.50 -8.58
CA GLY A 59 22.62 -5.80 -9.24
C GLY A 59 23.10 -5.68 -10.68
N HIS A 60 23.79 -6.68 -11.17
CA HIS A 60 24.40 -6.76 -12.50
C HIS A 60 23.56 -7.70 -13.36
N PHE A 61 22.85 -7.16 -14.33
CA PHE A 61 21.87 -7.89 -15.14
C PHE A 61 22.27 -7.98 -16.60
N HIS A 62 21.94 -9.09 -17.26
CA HIS A 62 22.11 -9.30 -18.70
C HIS A 62 20.75 -9.71 -19.29
N PHE A 63 20.06 -8.79 -19.94
CA PHE A 63 18.66 -8.97 -20.36
C PHE A 63 18.51 -9.61 -21.75
N ASP A 64 19.26 -9.12 -22.74
CA ASP A 64 19.04 -9.47 -24.14
C ASP A 64 20.16 -10.34 -24.69
N THR A 65 21.38 -10.08 -24.29
CA THR A 65 22.57 -10.88 -24.65
C THR A 65 23.43 -11.13 -23.42
N VAL A 66 24.24 -12.19 -23.50
CA VAL A 66 25.14 -12.56 -22.39
C VAL A 66 26.24 -11.51 -22.17
N ASP A 67 26.51 -10.69 -23.19
CA ASP A 67 27.66 -9.78 -23.23
C ASP A 67 27.32 -8.34 -22.78
N ASN A 68 26.03 -7.95 -22.76
CA ASN A 68 25.62 -6.61 -22.35
C ASN A 68 25.19 -6.59 -20.87
N GLU A 69 26.05 -6.06 -20.02
CA GLU A 69 25.74 -5.86 -18.60
C GLU A 69 24.98 -4.54 -18.38
N THR A 70 23.94 -4.62 -17.58
CA THR A 70 23.19 -3.47 -17.09
C THR A 70 23.29 -3.43 -15.57
N ILE A 71 23.94 -2.41 -15.02
CA ILE A 71 24.02 -2.20 -13.58
C ILE A 71 22.72 -1.50 -13.12
N VAL A 72 22.00 -2.14 -12.22
CA VAL A 72 20.74 -1.61 -11.67
C VAL A 72 20.96 -1.25 -10.20
N PRO A 73 20.94 0.04 -9.85
CA PRO A 73 21.20 0.50 -8.49
C PRO A 73 20.00 0.29 -7.55
N ALA A 74 20.24 0.47 -6.25
CA ALA A 74 19.20 0.52 -5.23
C ALA A 74 18.06 1.48 -5.60
N GLY A 75 16.85 1.17 -5.13
CA GLY A 75 15.64 1.93 -5.45
C GLY A 75 14.98 1.52 -6.77
N ASN A 76 15.43 0.44 -7.38
CA ASN A 76 14.81 -0.11 -8.58
C ASN A 76 14.21 -1.48 -8.34
N ILE A 77 13.17 -1.81 -9.11
CA ILE A 77 12.72 -3.20 -9.28
C ILE A 77 13.05 -3.68 -10.68
N VAL A 78 13.33 -4.98 -10.77
CA VAL A 78 13.48 -5.71 -12.05
C VAL A 78 12.37 -6.74 -12.13
N ILE A 79 11.64 -6.76 -13.24
CA ILE A 79 10.57 -7.72 -13.50
C ILE A 79 11.00 -8.69 -14.59
N PHE A 80 11.09 -9.97 -14.25
CA PHE A 80 11.22 -11.06 -15.21
C PHE A 80 9.86 -11.72 -15.46
N ARG A 81 9.57 -11.93 -16.73
CA ARG A 81 8.38 -12.63 -17.18
C ARG A 81 8.70 -14.10 -17.48
N PRO A 82 7.69 -14.96 -17.54
CA PRO A 82 7.90 -16.37 -17.90
C PRO A 82 8.70 -16.55 -19.17
N LYS A 83 9.71 -17.43 -19.12
CA LYS A 83 10.61 -17.81 -20.22
C LYS A 83 11.61 -16.73 -20.66
N GLU A 84 11.73 -15.61 -19.95
CA GLU A 84 12.80 -14.65 -20.20
C GLU A 84 14.13 -15.17 -19.65
N LEU A 85 15.22 -15.00 -20.41
CA LEU A 85 16.57 -15.28 -19.96
C LEU A 85 16.81 -14.55 -18.61
N GLN A 86 17.29 -15.30 -17.62
CA GLN A 86 17.71 -14.75 -16.34
C GLN A 86 19.22 -14.99 -16.17
N LYS A 87 19.99 -13.93 -16.40
CA LYS A 87 21.41 -13.89 -16.06
C LYS A 87 21.66 -12.62 -15.28
N TYR A 88 21.98 -12.77 -14.02
CA TYR A 88 22.31 -11.65 -13.14
C TYR A 88 23.19 -12.09 -11.98
N GLU A 89 23.90 -11.15 -11.42
CA GLU A 89 24.89 -11.37 -10.37
C GLU A 89 24.80 -10.27 -9.33
N TYR A 90 25.11 -10.63 -8.09
CA TYR A 90 25.29 -9.70 -6.98
C TYR A 90 26.71 -9.86 -6.44
N TYR A 91 27.35 -8.76 -6.09
CA TYR A 91 28.71 -8.75 -5.54
C TYR A 91 28.71 -8.28 -4.09
N GLY A 92 29.59 -8.86 -3.27
CA GLY A 92 29.72 -8.52 -1.85
C GLY A 92 30.31 -7.10 -1.66
N GLU A 93 31.16 -6.65 -2.57
CA GLU A 93 31.75 -5.30 -2.57
C GLU A 93 30.68 -4.20 -2.73
N ASP A 94 29.62 -4.49 -3.46
CA ASP A 94 28.47 -3.56 -3.62
C ASP A 94 27.58 -3.52 -2.39
N LYS A 95 27.79 -4.40 -1.39
CA LYS A 95 26.92 -4.57 -0.22
C LYS A 95 25.46 -4.75 -0.59
N THR A 96 25.21 -5.53 -1.64
CA THR A 96 23.89 -5.68 -2.25
C THR A 96 22.90 -6.32 -1.29
N GLU A 97 21.75 -5.68 -1.15
CA GLU A 97 20.57 -6.24 -0.47
C GLU A 97 19.41 -6.25 -1.46
N VAL A 98 18.86 -7.44 -1.69
CA VAL A 98 17.74 -7.65 -2.62
C VAL A 98 16.63 -8.43 -1.97
N TYR A 99 15.40 -8.05 -2.28
CA TYR A 99 14.20 -8.80 -2.02
C TYR A 99 13.66 -9.34 -3.34
N TRP A 100 13.17 -10.54 -3.33
CA TRP A 100 12.57 -11.12 -4.52
C TRP A 100 11.26 -11.83 -4.19
N ILE A 101 10.35 -11.86 -5.16
CA ILE A 101 9.08 -12.56 -5.07
C ILE A 101 8.78 -13.23 -6.40
N HIS A 102 8.39 -14.50 -6.34
CA HIS A 102 7.88 -15.27 -7.48
C HIS A 102 6.37 -15.43 -7.38
N PHE A 103 5.67 -15.24 -8.48
CA PHE A 103 4.23 -15.31 -8.52
C PHE A 103 3.71 -15.75 -9.89
N THR A 104 2.51 -16.30 -9.91
CA THR A 104 1.82 -16.83 -11.09
C THR A 104 0.33 -16.53 -11.02
N GLY A 105 -0.45 -16.95 -11.99
CA GLY A 105 -1.89 -16.76 -12.03
C GLY A 105 -2.45 -16.65 -13.44
N SER A 106 -3.76 -16.62 -13.55
CA SER A 106 -4.46 -16.47 -14.85
C SER A 106 -4.46 -15.02 -15.36
N ASP A 107 -4.29 -14.00 -14.48
CA ASP A 107 -4.48 -12.58 -14.84
C ASP A 107 -3.26 -11.68 -14.51
N VAL A 108 -2.10 -12.28 -14.27
CA VAL A 108 -0.88 -11.55 -13.84
C VAL A 108 -0.52 -10.42 -14.79
N LYS A 109 -0.58 -10.64 -16.11
CA LYS A 109 -0.20 -9.62 -17.10
C LYS A 109 -1.08 -8.37 -17.01
N ASN A 110 -2.40 -8.55 -16.90
CA ASN A 110 -3.32 -7.42 -16.77
C ASN A 110 -3.17 -6.71 -15.43
N ILE A 111 -2.91 -7.47 -14.36
CA ILE A 111 -2.61 -6.92 -13.04
C ILE A 111 -1.34 -6.05 -13.09
N LEU A 112 -0.26 -6.54 -13.67
CA LEU A 112 0.98 -5.77 -13.81
C LEU A 112 0.77 -4.50 -14.64
N ARG A 113 0.09 -4.60 -15.79
CA ARG A 113 -0.22 -3.43 -16.64
C ARG A 113 -1.08 -2.40 -15.90
N LYS A 114 -2.09 -2.85 -15.15
CA LYS A 114 -2.95 -1.98 -14.32
C LYS A 114 -2.14 -1.16 -13.32
N TYR A 115 -1.07 -1.72 -12.78
CA TYR A 115 -0.19 -1.06 -11.82
C TYR A 115 1.02 -0.34 -12.45
N GLY A 116 1.00 -0.12 -13.78
CA GLY A 116 2.02 0.67 -14.45
C GLY A 116 3.28 -0.10 -14.86
N PHE A 117 3.20 -1.44 -14.96
CA PHE A 117 4.30 -2.30 -15.38
C PHE A 117 4.02 -2.91 -16.76
N PRO A 118 4.29 -2.17 -17.87
CA PRO A 118 4.06 -2.66 -19.23
C PRO A 118 4.99 -3.82 -19.61
N ASP A 119 4.60 -4.59 -20.63
CA ASP A 119 5.32 -5.81 -21.00
C ASP A 119 6.70 -5.56 -21.65
N ASN A 120 6.94 -4.37 -22.19
CA ASN A 120 8.15 -3.98 -22.91
C ASN A 120 9.24 -3.40 -22.02
N GLU A 121 9.00 -3.19 -20.75
CA GLU A 121 9.95 -2.65 -19.79
C GLU A 121 10.26 -3.68 -18.70
N ARG A 122 11.48 -3.64 -18.17
CA ARG A 122 11.95 -4.56 -17.14
C ARG A 122 12.40 -3.88 -15.87
N ILE A 123 12.93 -2.66 -15.95
CA ILE A 123 13.49 -1.91 -14.84
C ILE A 123 12.58 -0.74 -14.53
N PHE A 124 12.22 -0.57 -13.26
CA PHE A 124 11.33 0.50 -12.82
C PHE A 124 11.89 1.18 -11.58
N PRO A 125 12.08 2.51 -11.59
CA PRO A 125 12.56 3.27 -10.45
C PRO A 125 11.41 3.48 -9.44
N VAL A 126 11.47 2.78 -8.32
CA VAL A 126 10.44 2.83 -7.27
C VAL A 126 10.94 3.49 -5.99
N GLY A 127 12.19 4.00 -5.99
CA GLY A 127 12.81 4.55 -4.79
C GLY A 127 13.14 3.50 -3.72
N THR A 128 13.70 3.97 -2.60
CA THR A 128 13.96 3.12 -1.43
C THR A 128 12.96 3.41 -0.32
N SER A 129 12.39 2.35 0.28
CA SER A 129 11.43 2.50 1.37
C SER A 129 11.49 1.34 2.34
N MET A 130 11.52 1.64 3.63
CA MET A 130 11.36 0.64 4.70
C MET A 130 9.98 -0.06 4.65
N GLU A 131 8.98 0.56 4.04
CA GLU A 131 7.66 -0.04 3.87
C GLU A 131 7.72 -1.24 2.93
N TYR A 132 8.46 -1.14 1.82
CA TYR A 132 8.67 -2.27 0.90
C TYR A 132 9.30 -3.46 1.64
N GLU A 133 10.37 -3.19 2.40
CA GLU A 133 11.03 -4.23 3.19
C GLU A 133 10.09 -4.89 4.20
N ARG A 134 9.25 -4.10 4.89
CA ARG A 134 8.26 -4.63 5.85
C ARG A 134 7.27 -5.56 5.17
N ILE A 135 6.79 -5.20 3.98
CA ILE A 135 5.85 -6.03 3.22
C ILE A 135 6.54 -7.32 2.75
N PHE A 136 7.74 -7.24 2.18
CA PHE A 136 8.50 -8.45 1.80
C PHE A 136 8.74 -9.38 3.00
N LYS A 137 9.19 -8.84 4.12
CA LYS A 137 9.39 -9.60 5.36
C LYS A 137 8.08 -10.25 5.84
N ARG A 138 6.96 -9.53 5.73
CA ARG A 138 5.64 -10.09 6.07
C ARG A 138 5.25 -11.23 5.14
N ILE A 139 5.46 -11.10 3.83
CA ILE A 139 5.21 -12.16 2.85
C ILE A 139 6.05 -13.42 3.19
N ILE A 140 7.33 -13.25 3.53
CA ILE A 140 8.20 -14.36 3.93
C ILE A 140 7.64 -15.08 5.16
N ILE A 141 7.22 -14.32 6.18
CA ILE A 141 6.64 -14.87 7.42
C ILE A 141 5.33 -15.62 7.15
N GLU A 142 4.45 -15.09 6.30
CA GLU A 142 3.19 -15.76 5.92
C GLU A 142 3.48 -17.09 5.19
N LEU A 143 4.44 -17.11 4.26
CA LEU A 143 4.87 -18.33 3.56
C LEU A 143 5.49 -19.36 4.50
N GLN A 144 6.19 -18.94 5.55
CA GLN A 144 6.80 -19.83 6.54
C GLN A 144 5.81 -20.39 7.55
N ARG A 145 4.80 -19.58 7.95
CA ARG A 145 3.82 -19.97 8.97
C ARG A 145 2.64 -20.76 8.43
N CYS A 146 2.23 -20.48 7.19
CA CYS A 146 1.07 -21.11 6.53
C CYS A 146 -0.18 -21.16 7.43
N GLN A 147 -0.51 -20.05 8.09
CA GLN A 147 -1.72 -19.94 8.91
C GLN A 147 -2.99 -19.93 8.03
N ASP A 148 -4.15 -20.06 8.63
CA ASP A 148 -5.42 -20.01 7.91
C ASP A 148 -5.50 -18.75 7.02
N ASN A 149 -6.00 -18.93 5.80
CA ASN A 149 -6.11 -17.86 4.78
C ASN A 149 -4.79 -17.19 4.34
N TYR A 150 -3.62 -17.80 4.63
CA TYR A 150 -2.32 -17.21 4.28
C TYR A 150 -2.17 -16.93 2.78
N GLU A 151 -2.73 -17.74 1.88
CA GLU A 151 -2.65 -17.53 0.44
C GLU A 151 -3.42 -16.28 -0.01
N GLU A 152 -4.54 -15.98 0.62
CA GLU A 152 -5.28 -14.74 0.40
C GLU A 152 -4.47 -13.54 0.93
N MET A 153 -3.92 -13.66 2.14
CA MET A 153 -3.04 -12.64 2.72
C MET A 153 -1.83 -12.36 1.81
N LEU A 154 -1.18 -13.39 1.26
CA LEU A 154 -0.07 -13.24 0.31
C LEU A 154 -0.49 -12.45 -0.94
N THR A 155 -1.67 -12.74 -1.47
CA THR A 155 -2.22 -12.02 -2.63
C THR A 155 -2.48 -10.54 -2.31
N LEU A 156 -3.03 -10.24 -1.14
CA LEU A 156 -3.27 -8.86 -0.67
C LEU A 156 -1.95 -8.12 -0.46
N LEU A 157 -0.96 -8.73 0.15
CA LEU A 157 0.36 -8.14 0.37
C LEU A 157 1.09 -7.85 -0.95
N LEU A 158 1.04 -8.76 -1.92
CA LEU A 158 1.61 -8.50 -3.26
C LEU A 158 0.88 -7.36 -3.97
N ARG A 159 -0.46 -7.32 -3.91
CA ARG A 159 -1.23 -6.20 -4.46
C ARG A 159 -0.89 -4.87 -3.79
N HIS A 160 -0.75 -4.88 -2.46
CA HIS A 160 -0.32 -3.70 -1.71
C HIS A 160 1.06 -3.22 -2.20
N LEU A 161 2.03 -4.13 -2.34
CA LEU A 161 3.36 -3.81 -2.85
C LEU A 161 3.30 -3.20 -4.27
N LEU A 162 2.50 -3.76 -5.17
CA LEU A 162 2.31 -3.22 -6.53
C LEU A 162 1.67 -1.82 -6.52
N ILE A 163 0.72 -1.56 -5.62
CA ILE A 163 0.08 -0.24 -5.47
C ILE A 163 1.10 0.81 -5.02
N ILE A 164 1.91 0.51 -4.01
CA ILE A 164 2.90 1.48 -3.52
C ILE A 164 4.04 1.69 -4.52
N PHE A 165 4.45 0.68 -5.28
CA PHE A 165 5.37 0.84 -6.40
C PHE A 165 4.76 1.75 -7.49
N GLN A 166 3.50 1.53 -7.88
CA GLN A 166 2.81 2.38 -8.85
C GLN A 166 2.78 3.84 -8.40
N ARG A 167 2.50 4.09 -7.12
CA ARG A 167 2.50 5.45 -6.57
C ARG A 167 3.85 6.13 -6.73
N GLU A 168 4.95 5.42 -6.52
CA GLU A 168 6.29 5.96 -6.74
C GLU A 168 6.58 6.23 -8.22
N LEU A 169 6.22 5.32 -9.13
CA LEU A 169 6.39 5.54 -10.58
C LEU A 169 5.62 6.77 -11.08
N THR A 170 4.45 7.04 -10.49
CA THR A 170 3.68 8.26 -10.82
C THR A 170 4.21 9.51 -10.11
N ARG A 171 5.06 9.37 -9.10
CA ARG A 171 5.56 10.45 -8.25
C ARG A 171 6.61 11.32 -8.93
N GLU A 172 7.40 10.82 -9.88
CA GLU A 172 8.32 11.64 -10.68
C GLU A 172 7.60 12.74 -11.47
N GLN A 173 6.31 12.54 -11.78
CA GLN A 173 5.45 13.60 -12.31
C GLN A 173 4.93 14.56 -11.23
N VAL A 174 5.14 14.26 -9.95
CA VAL A 174 4.49 14.91 -8.79
C VAL A 174 5.50 15.53 -7.81
N LEU A 175 6.78 15.67 -8.15
CA LEU A 175 7.80 16.33 -7.29
C LEU A 175 7.42 17.76 -6.80
N LYS A 176 6.29 18.29 -7.27
CA LYS A 176 5.65 19.49 -6.71
C LYS A 176 4.62 19.24 -5.61
N ASN A 177 4.22 17.99 -5.33
CA ASN A 177 3.13 17.68 -4.40
C ASN A 177 3.54 16.94 -3.10
N GLU A 178 4.80 16.55 -2.92
CA GLU A 178 5.23 15.84 -1.68
C GLU A 178 4.89 16.60 -0.40
N TYR A 179 5.20 17.90 -0.40
CA TYR A 179 4.86 18.77 0.72
C TYR A 179 3.34 18.83 0.92
N LEU A 180 2.59 18.92 -0.19
CA LEU A 180 1.14 19.01 -0.15
C LEU A 180 0.50 17.72 0.39
N ASP A 181 0.92 16.55 -0.08
CA ASP A 181 0.35 15.27 0.35
C ASP A 181 0.65 15.02 1.84
N HIS A 182 1.86 15.32 2.30
CA HIS A 182 2.22 15.25 3.71
C HIS A 182 1.39 16.20 4.58
N GLU A 183 1.17 17.44 4.13
CA GLU A 183 0.35 18.40 4.86
C GLU A 183 -1.14 18.00 4.88
N MET A 184 -1.64 17.37 3.80
CA MET A 184 -3.02 16.86 3.77
C MET A 184 -3.20 15.64 4.66
N ASP A 185 -2.23 14.72 4.72
CA ASP A 185 -2.22 13.59 5.64
C ASP A 185 -2.14 14.08 7.10
N THR A 186 -1.31 15.09 7.36
CA THR A 186 -1.22 15.73 8.68
C THR A 186 -2.55 16.37 9.08
N ALA A 187 -3.22 17.05 8.13
CA ALA A 187 -4.54 17.63 8.36
C ALA A 187 -5.60 16.55 8.66
N MET A 188 -5.59 15.46 7.91
CA MET A 188 -6.49 14.34 8.17
C MET A 188 -6.27 13.74 9.56
N THR A 189 -5.02 13.53 9.96
CA THR A 189 -4.68 13.04 11.30
C THR A 189 -5.17 13.99 12.37
N TYR A 190 -4.89 15.27 12.24
CA TYR A 190 -5.39 16.30 13.16
C TYR A 190 -6.91 16.31 13.27
N PHE A 191 -7.63 16.23 12.15
CA PHE A 191 -9.10 16.19 12.17
C PHE A 191 -9.65 14.90 12.77
N ASN A 192 -9.01 13.76 12.55
CA ASN A 192 -9.37 12.49 13.19
C ASN A 192 -9.20 12.53 14.71
N GLU A 193 -8.18 13.20 15.21
CA GLU A 193 -7.90 13.30 16.64
C GLU A 193 -8.75 14.36 17.35
N ASN A 194 -9.23 15.38 16.60
CA ASN A 194 -9.90 16.54 17.18
C ASN A 194 -11.33 16.78 16.68
N TYR A 195 -11.92 15.86 15.90
CA TYR A 195 -13.24 16.06 15.27
C TYR A 195 -14.35 16.45 16.24
N ASN A 196 -14.26 16.06 17.50
CA ASN A 196 -15.23 16.32 18.56
C ASN A 196 -15.08 17.70 19.21
N ARG A 197 -14.10 18.49 18.80
CA ARG A 197 -13.87 19.86 19.27
C ARG A 197 -14.32 20.88 18.22
N ASP A 198 -14.36 22.13 18.60
CA ASP A 198 -14.51 23.20 17.62
C ASP A 198 -13.19 23.37 16.85
N ILE A 199 -13.26 23.18 15.54
CA ILE A 199 -12.09 23.25 14.63
C ILE A 199 -12.32 24.43 13.71
N ASP A 200 -11.48 25.47 13.86
CA ASP A 200 -11.40 26.58 12.92
C ASP A 200 -10.47 26.24 11.76
N ILE A 201 -11.03 26.10 10.57
CA ILE A 201 -10.30 25.77 9.34
C ILE A 201 -9.39 26.92 8.91
N GLU A 202 -9.76 28.15 9.19
CA GLU A 202 -8.97 29.35 8.87
C GLU A 202 -7.73 29.42 9.76
N GLU A 203 -7.90 29.21 11.05
CA GLU A 203 -6.80 29.14 12.01
C GLU A 203 -5.85 27.99 11.67
N TYR A 204 -6.39 26.80 11.36
CA TYR A 204 -5.58 25.65 10.97
C TYR A 204 -4.75 25.95 9.71
N ALA A 205 -5.37 26.44 8.63
CA ALA A 205 -4.67 26.74 7.39
C ALA A 205 -3.58 27.80 7.61
N THR A 206 -3.88 28.86 8.36
CA THR A 206 -2.95 29.94 8.68
C THR A 206 -1.76 29.45 9.50
N SER A 207 -1.98 28.57 10.49
CA SER A 207 -0.92 27.97 11.30
C SER A 207 0.08 27.13 10.48
N LYS A 208 -0.36 26.63 9.32
CA LYS A 208 0.46 25.89 8.36
C LYS A 208 1.03 26.75 7.23
N GLY A 209 0.88 28.08 7.31
CA GLY A 209 1.36 29.02 6.28
C GLY A 209 0.59 28.95 4.97
N MET A 210 -0.65 28.46 5.00
CA MET A 210 -1.48 28.25 3.80
C MET A 210 -2.60 29.28 3.74
N SER A 211 -2.96 29.74 2.53
CA SER A 211 -4.22 30.46 2.38
C SER A 211 -5.41 29.49 2.50
N VAL A 212 -6.47 29.92 3.18
CA VAL A 212 -7.68 29.13 3.43
C VAL A 212 -8.26 28.51 2.14
N SER A 213 -8.38 29.34 1.11
CA SER A 213 -8.93 28.91 -0.19
C SER A 213 -8.06 27.86 -0.88
N TRP A 214 -6.73 27.96 -0.74
CA TRP A 214 -5.81 26.98 -1.29
C TRP A 214 -5.90 25.67 -0.49
N PHE A 215 -5.89 25.73 0.84
CA PHE A 215 -6.03 24.57 1.71
C PHE A 215 -7.33 23.81 1.41
N ILE A 216 -8.48 24.48 1.38
CA ILE A 216 -9.78 23.83 1.11
C ILE A 216 -9.77 23.11 -0.26
N ARG A 217 -9.23 23.74 -1.30
CA ARG A 217 -9.15 23.14 -2.64
C ARG A 217 -8.21 21.94 -2.68
N SER A 218 -7.05 22.06 -2.04
CA SER A 218 -6.04 21.00 -1.99
C SER A 218 -6.54 19.81 -1.18
N PHE A 219 -7.13 20.05 -0.02
CA PHE A 219 -7.72 19.00 0.81
C PHE A 219 -8.87 18.28 0.08
N LYS A 220 -9.74 19.05 -0.61
CA LYS A 220 -10.80 18.45 -1.42
C LYS A 220 -10.26 17.61 -2.59
N LYS A 221 -9.18 18.06 -3.23
CA LYS A 221 -8.52 17.30 -4.30
C LYS A 221 -7.92 16.00 -3.76
N PHE A 222 -7.36 16.04 -2.56
CA PHE A 222 -6.71 14.90 -1.92
C PHE A 222 -7.71 13.89 -1.36
N THR A 223 -8.75 14.33 -0.64
CA THR A 223 -9.70 13.45 0.08
C THR A 223 -11.03 13.24 -0.64
N GLY A 224 -11.33 14.02 -1.66
CA GLY A 224 -12.64 14.03 -2.34
C GLY A 224 -13.70 14.92 -1.65
N SER A 225 -13.44 15.46 -0.45
CA SER A 225 -14.36 16.30 0.33
C SER A 225 -13.68 17.52 0.93
N THR A 226 -14.45 18.58 1.20
CA THR A 226 -13.86 19.74 1.90
C THR A 226 -13.51 19.37 3.34
N PRO A 227 -12.59 20.11 4.02
CA PRO A 227 -12.25 19.85 5.41
C PRO A 227 -13.48 19.78 6.33
N MET A 228 -14.40 20.73 6.20
CA MET A 228 -15.63 20.73 6.99
C MET A 228 -16.53 19.53 6.71
N GLN A 229 -16.67 19.13 5.44
CA GLN A 229 -17.43 17.91 5.07
C GLN A 229 -16.77 16.66 5.65
N PHE A 230 -15.45 16.59 5.66
CA PHE A 230 -14.68 15.51 6.24
C PHE A 230 -14.91 15.41 7.76
N ILE A 231 -14.80 16.51 8.49
CA ILE A 231 -15.06 16.57 9.94
C ILE A 231 -16.51 16.18 10.27
N VAL A 232 -17.47 16.67 9.50
CA VAL A 232 -18.89 16.30 9.66
C VAL A 232 -19.09 14.79 9.45
N ALA A 233 -18.46 14.21 8.44
CA ALA A 233 -18.52 12.76 8.19
C ALA A 233 -17.92 11.96 9.35
N LEU A 234 -16.77 12.39 9.90
CA LEU A 234 -16.16 11.78 11.09
C LEU A 234 -17.12 11.80 12.28
N ARG A 235 -17.72 12.96 12.58
CA ARG A 235 -18.69 13.10 13.68
C ARG A 235 -19.90 12.16 13.53
N VAL A 236 -20.46 12.10 12.33
CA VAL A 236 -21.63 11.25 12.04
C VAL A 236 -21.27 9.77 12.07
N ASN A 237 -20.12 9.37 11.56
CA ASN A 237 -19.67 7.98 11.60
C ASN A 237 -19.38 7.53 13.04
N ASN A 238 -18.72 8.35 13.85
CA ASN A 238 -18.50 8.05 15.25
C ASN A 238 -19.82 8.01 16.05
N ALA A 239 -20.77 8.89 15.72
CA ALA A 239 -22.10 8.84 16.30
C ALA A 239 -22.84 7.51 15.97
N GLN A 240 -22.69 6.99 14.74
CA GLN A 240 -23.25 5.66 14.40
C GLN A 240 -22.70 4.56 15.31
N VAL A 241 -21.37 4.53 15.47
CA VAL A 241 -20.74 3.55 16.36
C VAL A 241 -21.32 3.63 17.79
N LEU A 242 -21.42 4.86 18.33
CA LEU A 242 -21.99 5.06 19.68
C LEU A 242 -23.47 4.67 19.76
N LEU A 243 -24.26 4.93 18.71
CA LEU A 243 -25.66 4.54 18.65
C LEU A 243 -25.83 2.99 18.66
N GLU A 244 -24.92 2.28 18.03
CA GLU A 244 -24.91 0.81 17.93
C GLU A 244 -24.40 0.13 19.21
N THR A 245 -23.30 0.68 19.77
CA THR A 245 -22.54 -0.01 20.83
C THR A 245 -22.84 0.46 22.24
N THR A 246 -23.57 1.58 22.42
CA THR A 246 -23.82 2.15 23.75
C THR A 246 -25.31 2.42 24.02
N ASN A 247 -25.63 2.68 25.29
CA ASN A 247 -26.96 3.14 25.72
C ASN A 247 -27.01 4.63 26.00
N TYR A 248 -26.00 5.42 25.59
CA TYR A 248 -26.01 6.88 25.76
C TYR A 248 -27.26 7.50 25.12
N SER A 249 -27.79 8.52 25.75
CA SER A 249 -28.86 9.32 25.15
C SER A 249 -28.39 10.02 23.87
N ILE A 250 -29.33 10.42 23.01
CA ILE A 250 -28.98 11.16 21.79
C ILE A 250 -28.31 12.50 22.14
N ASN A 251 -28.67 13.11 23.27
CA ASN A 251 -28.03 14.33 23.74
C ASN A 251 -26.58 14.10 24.17
N GLU A 252 -26.30 13.01 24.89
CA GLU A 252 -24.92 12.64 25.26
C GLU A 252 -24.08 12.35 24.01
N ILE A 253 -24.60 11.57 23.07
CA ILE A 253 -23.91 11.28 21.81
C ILE A 253 -23.62 12.55 21.02
N SER A 254 -24.61 13.47 20.91
CA SER A 254 -24.36 14.74 20.20
C SER A 254 -23.19 15.52 20.80
N LYS A 255 -23.09 15.60 22.13
CA LYS A 255 -21.97 16.25 22.83
C LYS A 255 -20.64 15.53 22.64
N ILE A 256 -20.64 14.20 22.76
CA ILE A 256 -19.42 13.38 22.58
C ILE A 256 -18.82 13.59 21.18
N VAL A 257 -19.67 13.70 20.16
CA VAL A 257 -19.19 13.90 18.78
C VAL A 257 -19.04 15.38 18.37
N GLY A 258 -19.16 16.32 19.31
CA GLY A 258 -18.85 17.74 19.11
C GLY A 258 -20.02 18.60 18.63
N TYR A 259 -21.26 18.29 19.04
CA TYR A 259 -22.43 19.13 18.82
C TYR A 259 -23.12 19.49 20.14
N ASP A 260 -23.16 20.76 20.49
CA ASP A 260 -23.87 21.25 21.67
C ASP A 260 -25.38 21.19 21.49
N ASN A 261 -25.85 21.40 20.25
CA ASN A 261 -27.27 21.38 19.93
C ASN A 261 -27.72 20.03 19.35
N GLN A 262 -28.40 19.23 20.18
CA GLN A 262 -28.96 17.93 19.81
C GLN A 262 -29.93 18.00 18.62
N LEU A 263 -30.74 19.06 18.49
CA LEU A 263 -31.70 19.17 17.38
C LEU A 263 -30.99 19.42 16.04
N TYR A 264 -29.97 20.23 16.05
CA TYR A 264 -29.10 20.44 14.86
C TYR A 264 -28.40 19.12 14.48
N PHE A 265 -27.78 18.43 15.45
CA PHE A 265 -27.17 17.12 15.23
C PHE A 265 -28.15 16.13 14.60
N SER A 266 -29.36 16.02 15.18
CA SER A 266 -30.36 15.05 14.70
C SER A 266 -30.80 15.32 13.26
N ARG A 267 -30.96 16.59 12.89
CA ARG A 267 -31.28 17.01 11.50
C ARG A 267 -30.12 16.68 10.54
N LEU A 268 -28.90 16.97 10.94
CA LEU A 268 -27.70 16.69 10.16
C LEU A 268 -27.49 15.19 9.95
N PHE A 269 -27.64 14.39 11.02
CA PHE A 269 -27.56 12.94 10.97
C PHE A 269 -28.61 12.36 10.02
N HIS A 270 -29.87 12.81 10.15
CA HIS A 270 -30.94 12.39 9.25
C HIS A 270 -30.65 12.76 7.78
N LYS A 271 -30.13 13.96 7.52
CA LYS A 271 -29.74 14.40 6.17
C LYS A 271 -28.69 13.48 5.54
N LEU A 272 -27.73 12.99 6.34
CA LEU A 272 -26.61 12.21 5.84
C LEU A 272 -26.86 10.69 5.82
N LYS A 273 -27.72 10.17 6.70
CA LYS A 273 -27.96 8.73 6.86
C LYS A 273 -29.39 8.30 6.46
N GLY A 274 -30.28 9.24 6.20
CA GLY A 274 -31.67 8.94 5.81
C GLY A 274 -32.62 8.62 6.98
N PHE A 275 -32.07 8.45 8.20
CA PHE A 275 -32.85 8.13 9.42
C PHE A 275 -32.45 9.08 10.54
N SER A 276 -33.40 9.39 11.45
CA SER A 276 -33.03 10.08 12.70
C SER A 276 -32.13 9.17 13.57
N PRO A 277 -31.29 9.74 14.47
CA PRO A 277 -30.47 8.93 15.37
C PRO A 277 -31.27 7.92 16.19
N ARG A 278 -32.50 8.28 16.58
CA ARG A 278 -33.39 7.39 17.34
C ARG A 278 -33.90 6.21 16.50
N GLU A 279 -34.34 6.47 15.27
CA GLU A 279 -34.76 5.45 14.32
C GLU A 279 -33.60 4.53 13.98
N TYR A 280 -32.42 5.10 13.67
CA TYR A 280 -31.21 4.35 13.36
C TYR A 280 -30.87 3.34 14.49
N ARG A 281 -30.86 3.80 15.74
CA ARG A 281 -30.63 2.92 16.91
C ARG A 281 -31.66 1.79 16.99
N LYS A 282 -32.94 2.10 16.76
CA LYS A 282 -34.02 1.12 16.86
C LYS A 282 -33.88 0.03 15.78
N THR A 283 -33.58 0.41 14.56
CA THR A 283 -33.43 -0.53 13.44
C THR A 283 -32.26 -1.47 13.68
N ARG A 284 -31.11 -0.95 14.12
CA ARG A 284 -29.90 -1.79 14.35
C ARG A 284 -30.00 -2.70 15.57
N LYS A 285 -30.68 -2.28 16.65
CA LYS A 285 -30.92 -3.15 17.81
C LYS A 285 -31.96 -4.24 17.56
N SER A 286 -32.75 -4.15 16.51
CA SER A 286 -33.70 -5.21 16.12
C SER A 286 -33.12 -6.25 15.14
N GLU A 287 -31.91 -6.00 14.62
CA GLU A 287 -31.17 -6.90 13.73
C GLU A 287 -30.18 -7.81 14.49
N ILE A 288 -29.96 -7.57 15.80
CA ILE A 288 -29.15 -8.38 16.73
C ILE A 288 -30.04 -9.19 17.63
#